data_81462984ba8c844801adaf6c9d6bf177
#
_entry.id   81462984ba8c844801adaf6c9d6bf177
#
_cell.length_a   1.000
_cell.length_b   1.000
_cell.length_c   1.000
_cell.angle_alpha   90.00
_cell.angle_beta   90.00
_cell.angle_gamma   90.00
#
_symmetry.space_group_name_H-M   'P 1'
#
loop_
_entity.id
_entity.type
_entity.pdbx_description
1 polymer ?
#
loop_
_entity_poly.entity_id
_entity_poly.type
_entity_poly.pdbx_seq_one_letter_code
_entity_poly.pdbx_strand_id
1 'polypeptide(L)'
;KLLEQLPFSDNASFEAAKKGFIAPLPDNGVIKNEKGQPIWDLSKFGFIKDGEPAPDSVNPSLWRQSQLILQGGLFEVVPGIYQVRAADLSNITFIEGKDGIIVMDPLISAETAKASLDLYYQHRPKKPVVAVIYSHSHVDHYGGVRGVVSDEDVKSGKVKIYAPQGF
;
A
#
# COMPACT_ATOMS: atom_id res chain seq x y z
N LYS A 1 -29.69 -19.50 -1.53
CA LYS A 1 -29.09 -20.59 -2.36
C LYS A 1 -27.65 -20.28 -2.77
N LEU A 2 -27.33 -19.08 -3.34
CA LEU A 2 -25.95 -18.73 -3.72
C LEU A 2 -25.05 -18.57 -2.48
N LEU A 3 -25.52 -17.87 -1.45
CA LEU A 3 -24.78 -17.65 -0.20
C LEU A 3 -24.45 -18.97 0.53
N GLU A 4 -25.32 -19.96 0.44
CA GLU A 4 -25.12 -21.29 1.04
C GLU A 4 -24.03 -22.10 0.32
N GLN A 5 -23.70 -21.73 -0.92
CA GLN A 5 -22.70 -22.41 -1.76
C GLN A 5 -21.31 -21.75 -1.69
N LEU A 6 -21.22 -20.51 -1.17
CA LEU A 6 -19.97 -19.77 -1.06
C LEU A 6 -19.33 -19.99 0.31
N PRO A 7 -18.00 -20.21 0.37
CA PRO A 7 -17.30 -20.56 1.60
C PRO A 7 -17.04 -19.31 2.48
N PHE A 8 -18.10 -18.56 2.85
CA PHE A 8 -17.98 -17.36 3.68
C PHE A 8 -17.47 -17.63 5.10
N SER A 9 -17.52 -18.87 5.55
CA SER A 9 -16.93 -19.31 6.83
C SER A 9 -15.41 -19.53 6.77
N ASP A 10 -14.82 -19.54 5.58
CA ASP A 10 -13.36 -19.64 5.41
C ASP A 10 -12.69 -18.30 5.77
N ASN A 11 -11.91 -18.28 6.85
CA ASN A 11 -11.21 -17.11 7.35
C ASN A 11 -9.73 -17.05 6.93
N ALA A 12 -9.24 -18.00 6.14
CA ALA A 12 -7.83 -18.09 5.76
C ALA A 12 -7.30 -16.81 5.10
N SER A 13 -8.11 -16.15 4.26
CA SER A 13 -7.76 -14.87 3.63
C SER A 13 -7.61 -13.74 4.66
N PHE A 14 -8.46 -13.68 5.68
CA PHE A 14 -8.38 -12.66 6.75
C PHE A 14 -7.17 -12.90 7.66
N GLU A 15 -6.86 -14.14 7.97
CA GLU A 15 -5.67 -14.50 8.73
C GLU A 15 -4.40 -14.13 7.95
N ALA A 16 -4.37 -14.44 6.63
CA ALA A 16 -3.27 -14.07 5.75
C ALA A 16 -3.13 -12.55 5.62
N ALA A 17 -4.24 -11.80 5.51
CA ALA A 17 -4.21 -10.34 5.40
C ALA A 17 -3.65 -9.64 6.65
N LYS A 18 -3.82 -10.24 7.83
CA LYS A 18 -3.32 -9.72 9.12
C LYS A 18 -1.89 -10.16 9.43
N LYS A 19 -1.37 -11.17 8.72
CA LYS A 19 -0.03 -11.71 8.97
C LYS A 19 1.06 -10.67 8.71
N GLY A 20 2.02 -10.59 9.65
CA GLY A 20 3.17 -9.68 9.53
C GLY A 20 2.84 -8.22 9.81
N PHE A 21 1.68 -7.89 10.38
CA PHE A 21 1.32 -6.53 10.76
C PHE A 21 2.33 -5.92 11.73
N ILE A 22 2.79 -4.70 11.43
CA ILE A 22 3.75 -3.94 12.24
C ILE A 22 3.08 -2.70 12.84
N ALA A 23 2.42 -1.88 12.00
CA ALA A 23 1.85 -0.62 12.44
C ALA A 23 0.65 -0.19 11.57
N PRO A 24 -0.34 0.53 12.13
CA PRO A 24 -1.44 1.09 11.37
C PRO A 24 -0.98 2.27 10.49
N LEU A 25 -1.81 2.64 9.53
CA LEU A 25 -1.62 3.89 8.80
C LEU A 25 -1.73 5.09 9.75
N PRO A 26 -0.94 6.16 9.55
CA PRO A 26 -1.06 7.39 10.33
C PRO A 26 -2.43 8.05 10.11
N ASP A 27 -2.90 8.82 11.10
CA ASP A 27 -4.13 9.60 11.07
C ASP A 27 -5.37 8.80 10.59
N ASN A 28 -5.48 7.54 11.00
CA ASN A 28 -6.54 6.61 10.56
C ASN A 28 -6.64 6.47 9.03
N GLY A 29 -5.50 6.58 8.32
CA GLY A 29 -5.44 6.46 6.86
C GLY A 29 -5.89 7.72 6.11
N VAL A 30 -5.87 8.89 6.76
CA VAL A 30 -6.10 10.19 6.09
C VAL A 30 -4.75 10.81 5.73
N ILE A 31 -4.41 10.81 4.46
CA ILE A 31 -3.18 11.40 3.93
C ILE A 31 -3.51 12.75 3.30
N LYS A 32 -2.77 13.79 3.69
CA LYS A 32 -3.01 15.17 3.28
C LYS A 32 -1.82 15.74 2.51
N ASN A 33 -2.10 16.71 1.63
CA ASN A 33 -1.06 17.53 1.01
C ASN A 33 -0.55 18.62 1.99
N GLU A 34 0.44 19.39 1.54
CA GLU A 34 1.03 20.49 2.31
C GLU A 34 0.03 21.59 2.71
N LYS A 35 -1.09 21.70 1.99
CA LYS A 35 -2.19 22.65 2.28
C LYS A 35 -3.22 22.07 3.26
N GLY A 36 -3.01 20.87 3.77
CA GLY A 36 -3.92 20.18 4.69
C GLY A 36 -5.15 19.57 4.02
N GLN A 37 -5.20 19.53 2.70
CA GLN A 37 -6.31 18.93 1.96
C GLN A 37 -6.12 17.41 1.88
N PRO A 38 -7.17 16.59 2.12
CA PRO A 38 -7.07 15.15 2.00
C PRO A 38 -6.84 14.72 0.54
N ILE A 39 -5.78 13.98 0.30
CA ILE A 39 -5.45 13.34 -0.98
C ILE A 39 -5.99 11.91 -0.98
N TRP A 40 -5.85 11.22 0.16
CA TRP A 40 -6.41 9.89 0.40
C TRP A 40 -7.13 9.90 1.74
N ASP A 41 -8.31 9.30 1.82
CA ASP A 41 -9.12 9.30 3.03
C ASP A 41 -9.80 7.93 3.23
N LEU A 42 -9.08 7.04 3.89
CA LEU A 42 -9.58 5.70 4.21
C LEU A 42 -10.73 5.73 5.24
N SER A 43 -10.84 6.79 6.04
CA SER A 43 -11.88 6.92 7.06
C SER A 43 -13.30 6.94 6.48
N LYS A 44 -13.45 7.32 5.21
CA LYS A 44 -14.72 7.28 4.47
C LYS A 44 -15.31 5.89 4.33
N PHE A 45 -14.48 4.86 4.44
CA PHE A 45 -14.88 3.45 4.37
C PHE A 45 -15.09 2.84 5.75
N GLY A 46 -15.07 3.63 6.82
CA GLY A 46 -15.24 3.19 8.21
C GLY A 46 -16.58 2.51 8.53
N PHE A 47 -17.55 2.57 7.61
CA PHE A 47 -18.80 1.83 7.68
C PHE A 47 -18.65 0.33 7.33
N ILE A 48 -17.55 -0.05 6.65
CA ILE A 48 -17.24 -1.44 6.31
C ILE A 48 -16.40 -2.00 7.46
N LYS A 49 -17.03 -2.77 8.33
CA LYS A 49 -16.36 -3.35 9.50
C LYS A 49 -16.04 -4.82 9.31
N ASP A 50 -14.90 -5.22 9.86
CA ASP A 50 -14.45 -6.60 9.82
C ASP A 50 -15.47 -7.52 10.53
N GLY A 51 -15.83 -8.64 9.90
CA GLY A 51 -16.76 -9.63 10.46
C GLY A 51 -18.24 -9.25 10.37
N GLU A 52 -18.61 -8.04 9.95
CA GLU A 52 -20.02 -7.68 9.77
C GLU A 52 -20.59 -8.24 8.45
N PRO A 53 -21.83 -8.75 8.45
CA PRO A 53 -22.47 -9.25 7.24
C PRO A 53 -22.72 -8.11 6.24
N ALA A 54 -22.78 -8.46 4.95
CA ALA A 54 -23.13 -7.51 3.92
C ALA A 54 -24.57 -7.00 4.10
N PRO A 55 -24.82 -5.68 3.88
CA PRO A 55 -26.18 -5.17 3.75
C PRO A 55 -26.90 -5.81 2.55
N ASP A 56 -28.23 -5.91 2.60
CA ASP A 56 -29.06 -6.54 1.55
C ASP A 56 -28.86 -5.91 0.15
N SER A 57 -28.46 -4.65 0.10
CA SER A 57 -28.20 -3.90 -1.13
C SER A 57 -26.81 -4.13 -1.73
N VAL A 58 -25.93 -4.89 -1.06
CA VAL A 58 -24.53 -5.09 -1.48
C VAL A 58 -24.26 -6.56 -1.77
N ASN A 59 -23.51 -6.82 -2.85
CA ASN A 59 -23.03 -8.17 -3.14
C ASN A 59 -22.13 -8.67 -2.00
N PRO A 60 -22.43 -9.82 -1.37
CA PRO A 60 -21.70 -10.30 -0.19
C PRO A 60 -20.22 -10.61 -0.47
N SER A 61 -19.89 -11.08 -1.68
CA SER A 61 -18.49 -11.33 -2.04
C SER A 61 -17.71 -10.03 -2.18
N LEU A 62 -18.34 -8.99 -2.74
CA LEU A 62 -17.73 -7.65 -2.84
C LEU A 62 -17.54 -7.03 -1.44
N TRP A 63 -18.53 -7.18 -0.54
CA TRP A 63 -18.42 -6.72 0.85
C TRP A 63 -17.24 -7.39 1.54
N ARG A 64 -17.15 -8.72 1.46
CA ARG A 64 -16.04 -9.49 2.02
C ARG A 64 -14.68 -9.05 1.45
N GLN A 65 -14.60 -8.84 0.13
CA GLN A 65 -13.38 -8.33 -0.50
C GLN A 65 -13.01 -6.93 -0.01
N SER A 66 -14.01 -6.06 0.18
CA SER A 66 -13.78 -4.71 0.73
C SER A 66 -13.24 -4.76 2.16
N GLN A 67 -13.76 -5.66 3.01
CA GLN A 67 -13.21 -5.88 4.36
C GLN A 67 -11.74 -6.31 4.32
N LEU A 68 -11.34 -7.16 3.36
CA LEU A 68 -9.94 -7.59 3.19
C LEU A 68 -9.05 -6.44 2.72
N ILE A 69 -9.50 -5.63 1.74
CA ILE A 69 -8.74 -4.49 1.20
C ILE A 69 -8.49 -3.43 2.29
N LEU A 70 -9.41 -3.28 3.24
CA LEU A 70 -9.29 -2.31 4.34
C LEU A 70 -8.33 -2.75 5.46
N GLN A 71 -7.74 -3.94 5.39
CA GLN A 71 -6.67 -4.38 6.29
C GLN A 71 -5.37 -3.61 5.97
N GLY A 72 -5.34 -2.31 6.34
CA GLY A 72 -4.27 -1.37 6.01
C GLY A 72 -3.18 -1.26 7.06
N GLY A 73 -2.04 -0.73 6.65
CA GLY A 73 -0.89 -0.51 7.52
C GLY A 73 0.43 -0.97 6.90
N LEU A 74 1.47 -1.02 7.74
CA LEU A 74 2.78 -1.57 7.41
C LEU A 74 2.83 -3.05 7.82
N PHE A 75 3.29 -3.90 6.91
CA PHE A 75 3.42 -5.33 7.10
C PHE A 75 4.82 -5.82 6.70
N GLU A 76 5.36 -6.79 7.44
CA GLU A 76 6.46 -7.63 6.99
C GLU A 76 5.88 -8.82 6.21
N VAL A 77 6.11 -8.86 4.90
CA VAL A 77 5.65 -9.95 4.03
C VAL A 77 6.49 -11.20 4.27
N VAL A 78 7.80 -11.02 4.20
CA VAL A 78 8.85 -11.96 4.60
C VAL A 78 10.04 -11.14 5.10
N PRO A 79 11.00 -11.71 5.85
CA PRO A 79 12.17 -10.98 6.32
C PRO A 79 12.86 -10.19 5.19
N GLY A 80 12.98 -8.87 5.35
CA GLY A 80 13.58 -7.96 4.38
C GLY A 80 12.63 -7.45 3.29
N ILE A 81 11.36 -7.85 3.26
CA ILE A 81 10.35 -7.34 2.33
C ILE A 81 9.15 -6.83 3.11
N TYR A 82 8.86 -5.55 2.96
CA TYR A 82 7.80 -4.83 3.67
C TYR A 82 6.81 -4.23 2.68
N GLN A 83 5.57 -4.11 3.11
CA GLN A 83 4.51 -3.55 2.27
C GLN A 83 3.63 -2.61 3.07
N VAL A 84 3.33 -1.43 2.51
CA VAL A 84 2.26 -0.56 3.02
C VAL A 84 1.03 -0.78 2.16
N ARG A 85 -0.07 -1.10 2.82
CA ARG A 85 -1.37 -1.45 2.22
C ARG A 85 -2.43 -0.43 2.61
N ALA A 86 -3.42 -0.23 1.74
CA ALA A 86 -4.57 0.68 1.91
C ALA A 86 -4.21 2.17 2.08
N ALA A 87 -2.97 2.58 1.83
CA ALA A 87 -2.56 3.98 1.78
C ALA A 87 -2.92 4.65 0.44
N ASP A 88 -3.38 3.86 -0.52
CA ASP A 88 -3.72 4.26 -1.88
C ASP A 88 -4.50 3.12 -2.57
N LEU A 89 -4.76 3.24 -3.87
CA LEU A 89 -5.40 2.21 -4.70
C LEU A 89 -4.54 0.94 -4.81
N SER A 90 -3.21 1.10 -4.91
CA SER A 90 -2.26 0.01 -4.97
C SER A 90 -1.50 -0.16 -3.64
N ASN A 91 -0.57 -1.10 -3.60
CA ASN A 91 0.32 -1.31 -2.47
C ASN A 91 1.75 -0.94 -2.87
N ILE A 92 2.48 -0.28 -1.98
CA ILE A 92 3.90 -0.01 -2.15
C ILE A 92 4.73 -1.04 -1.39
N THR A 93 5.78 -1.54 -2.03
CA THR A 93 6.66 -2.56 -1.45
C THR A 93 8.08 -2.02 -1.31
N PHE A 94 8.69 -2.27 -0.13
CA PHE A 94 10.06 -1.93 0.21
C PHE A 94 10.87 -3.22 0.35
N ILE A 95 11.97 -3.33 -0.40
CA ILE A 95 12.87 -4.47 -0.38
C ILE A 95 14.21 -4.00 0.21
N GLU A 96 14.59 -4.54 1.35
CA GLU A 96 15.83 -4.16 2.03
C GLU A 96 17.05 -4.83 1.40
N GLY A 97 17.98 -4.01 0.92
CA GLY A 97 19.31 -4.44 0.51
C GLY A 97 20.36 -4.10 1.57
N LYS A 98 21.62 -4.47 1.29
CA LYS A 98 22.74 -4.15 2.18
C LYS A 98 22.93 -2.63 2.31
N ASP A 99 22.98 -1.92 1.19
CA ASP A 99 23.38 -0.51 1.12
C ASP A 99 22.21 0.46 0.88
N GLY A 100 21.01 -0.04 0.69
CA GLY A 100 19.81 0.75 0.41
C GLY A 100 18.56 -0.10 0.32
N ILE A 101 17.46 0.54 -0.04
CA ILE A 101 16.17 -0.11 -0.30
C ILE A 101 15.78 0.05 -1.77
N ILE A 102 15.05 -0.93 -2.27
CA ILE A 102 14.37 -0.87 -3.56
C ILE A 102 12.89 -0.62 -3.27
N VAL A 103 12.30 0.35 -3.96
CA VAL A 103 10.86 0.61 -3.90
C VAL A 103 10.19 0.01 -5.12
N MET A 104 9.14 -0.77 -4.93
CA MET A 104 8.32 -1.29 -6.01
C MET A 104 6.93 -0.68 -5.94
N ASP A 105 6.46 -0.16 -7.08
CA ASP A 105 5.14 0.43 -7.29
C ASP A 105 4.82 1.58 -6.30
N PRO A 106 5.41 2.77 -6.49
CA PRO A 106 5.31 3.88 -5.55
C PRO A 106 3.98 4.65 -5.62
N LEU A 107 2.84 3.96 -5.72
CA LEU A 107 1.48 4.50 -5.60
C LEU A 107 1.11 5.59 -6.64
N ILE A 108 -0.07 6.21 -6.47
CA ILE A 108 -0.60 7.18 -7.46
C ILE A 108 -0.10 8.61 -7.21
N SER A 109 0.16 9.00 -5.96
CA SER A 109 0.54 10.37 -5.61
C SER A 109 1.82 10.44 -4.78
N ALA A 110 2.54 11.56 -4.90
CA ALA A 110 3.73 11.80 -4.11
C ALA A 110 3.44 11.81 -2.61
N GLU A 111 2.26 12.29 -2.22
CA GLU A 111 1.84 12.35 -0.83
C GLU A 111 1.62 10.96 -0.24
N THR A 112 0.91 10.07 -0.96
CA THR A 112 0.66 8.69 -0.49
C THR A 112 1.93 7.87 -0.45
N ALA A 113 2.80 8.01 -1.45
CA ALA A 113 4.10 7.36 -1.51
C ALA A 113 5.03 7.84 -0.40
N LYS A 114 5.09 9.16 -0.15
CA LYS A 114 5.89 9.75 0.92
C LYS A 114 5.40 9.30 2.30
N ALA A 115 4.10 9.36 2.56
CA ALA A 115 3.52 8.92 3.83
C ALA A 115 3.82 7.43 4.11
N SER A 116 3.80 6.61 3.07
CA SER A 116 4.13 5.18 3.16
C SER A 116 5.61 4.94 3.43
N LEU A 117 6.51 5.69 2.79
CA LEU A 117 7.95 5.63 3.05
C LEU A 117 8.28 6.14 4.46
N ASP A 118 7.63 7.21 4.92
CA ASP A 118 7.80 7.74 6.26
C ASP A 118 7.35 6.73 7.32
N LEU A 119 6.21 6.05 7.11
CA LEU A 119 5.73 4.98 7.99
C LEU A 119 6.74 3.81 8.04
N TYR A 120 7.26 3.38 6.89
CA TYR A 120 8.31 2.37 6.83
C TYR A 120 9.54 2.79 7.64
N TYR A 121 10.04 4.04 7.49
CA TYR A 121 11.21 4.55 8.20
C TYR A 121 10.99 4.78 9.70
N GLN A 122 9.76 4.87 10.19
CA GLN A 122 9.48 4.90 11.63
C GLN A 122 9.76 3.56 12.31
N HIS A 123 9.67 2.45 11.56
CA HIS A 123 9.78 1.10 12.10
C HIS A 123 11.00 0.32 11.58
N ARG A 124 11.68 0.84 10.55
CA ARG A 124 12.84 0.19 9.91
C ARG A 124 14.00 1.16 9.75
N PRO A 125 15.24 0.64 9.61
CA PRO A 125 16.41 1.49 9.39
C PRO A 125 16.27 2.41 8.19
N LYS A 126 16.58 3.68 8.34
CA LYS A 126 16.59 4.69 7.27
C LYS A 126 17.75 4.45 6.33
N LYS A 127 17.56 3.60 5.34
CA LYS A 127 18.50 3.41 4.24
C LYS A 127 18.04 4.22 3.02
N PRO A 128 18.97 4.72 2.17
CA PRO A 128 18.58 5.44 0.96
C PRO A 128 17.81 4.54 -0.01
N VAL A 129 16.89 5.12 -0.77
CA VAL A 129 16.30 4.46 -1.93
C VAL A 129 17.37 4.43 -3.02
N VAL A 130 17.71 3.24 -3.53
CA VAL A 130 18.73 3.04 -4.57
C VAL A 130 18.14 2.63 -5.91
N ALA A 131 16.91 2.11 -5.91
CA ALA A 131 16.19 1.78 -7.13
C ALA A 131 14.68 1.88 -6.92
N VAL A 132 13.95 2.14 -8.01
CA VAL A 132 12.49 2.05 -8.10
C VAL A 132 12.14 1.11 -9.25
N ILE A 133 11.18 0.23 -9.03
CA ILE A 133 10.67 -0.71 -10.04
C ILE A 133 9.19 -0.44 -10.26
N TYR A 134 8.78 -0.25 -11.50
CA TYR A 134 7.38 -0.20 -11.92
C TYR A 134 6.97 -1.55 -12.47
N SER A 135 5.93 -2.16 -11.90
CA SER A 135 5.43 -3.46 -12.38
C SER A 135 4.74 -3.35 -13.74
N HIS A 136 3.99 -2.27 -13.95
CA HIS A 136 3.26 -1.98 -15.18
C HIS A 136 2.87 -0.50 -15.29
N SER A 137 2.24 -0.10 -16.40
CA SER A 137 1.99 1.29 -16.78
C SER A 137 0.69 1.91 -16.24
N HIS A 138 0.03 1.32 -15.24
CA HIS A 138 -1.07 1.99 -14.56
C HIS A 138 -0.52 3.04 -13.58
N VAL A 139 -1.16 4.22 -13.55
CA VAL A 139 -0.64 5.39 -12.83
C VAL A 139 -0.50 5.19 -11.32
N ASP A 140 -1.33 4.36 -10.73
CA ASP A 140 -1.28 3.98 -9.31
C ASP A 140 -0.07 3.09 -8.93
N HIS A 141 0.76 2.74 -9.91
CA HIS A 141 2.02 2.00 -9.71
C HIS A 141 3.28 2.84 -9.97
N TYR A 142 3.16 4.08 -10.48
CA TYR A 142 4.33 4.94 -10.71
C TYR A 142 4.11 6.43 -10.38
N GLY A 143 2.87 6.90 -10.32
CA GLY A 143 2.56 8.33 -10.20
C GLY A 143 3.16 9.00 -8.97
N GLY A 144 3.33 8.25 -7.88
CA GLY A 144 3.87 8.74 -6.62
C GLY A 144 5.40 8.73 -6.50
N VAL A 145 6.14 8.41 -7.56
CA VAL A 145 7.60 8.23 -7.50
C VAL A 145 8.35 9.40 -6.86
N ARG A 146 7.89 10.64 -7.06
CA ARG A 146 8.49 11.84 -6.45
C ARG A 146 8.29 11.94 -4.94
N GLY A 147 7.44 11.11 -4.36
CA GLY A 147 7.32 10.96 -2.91
C GLY A 147 8.42 10.11 -2.28
N VAL A 148 9.13 9.32 -3.07
CA VAL A 148 10.18 8.41 -2.59
C VAL A 148 11.57 8.72 -3.09
N VAL A 149 11.72 9.43 -4.23
CA VAL A 149 13.01 9.85 -4.79
C VAL A 149 12.92 11.24 -5.38
N SER A 150 14.05 11.96 -5.43
CA SER A 150 14.15 13.25 -6.12
C SER A 150 14.53 13.10 -7.58
N ASP A 151 14.11 14.07 -8.41
CA ASP A 151 14.53 14.15 -9.82
C ASP A 151 16.08 14.26 -9.95
N GLU A 152 16.73 14.89 -8.96
CA GLU A 152 18.19 15.04 -8.93
C GLU A 152 18.91 13.70 -8.72
N ASP A 153 18.43 12.89 -7.76
CA ASP A 153 19.02 11.58 -7.48
C ASP A 153 18.88 10.63 -8.67
N VAL A 154 17.76 10.72 -9.41
CA VAL A 154 17.57 9.95 -10.64
C VAL A 154 18.50 10.45 -11.75
N LYS A 155 18.58 11.77 -12.00
CA LYS A 155 19.45 12.36 -13.04
C LYS A 155 20.92 12.11 -12.78
N SER A 156 21.35 12.12 -11.51
CA SER A 156 22.74 11.85 -11.13
C SER A 156 23.11 10.35 -11.14
N GLY A 157 22.12 9.48 -11.35
CA GLY A 157 22.32 8.02 -11.35
C GLY A 157 22.45 7.39 -9.97
N LYS A 158 22.24 8.13 -8.89
CA LYS A 158 22.18 7.59 -7.52
C LYS A 158 21.00 6.63 -7.35
N VAL A 159 19.87 6.94 -7.98
CA VAL A 159 18.68 6.08 -8.02
C VAL A 159 18.42 5.61 -9.44
N LYS A 160 18.20 4.34 -9.61
CA LYS A 160 17.85 3.74 -10.91
C LYS A 160 16.36 3.43 -10.95
N ILE A 161 15.72 3.75 -12.08
CA ILE A 161 14.32 3.39 -12.33
C ILE A 161 14.27 2.28 -13.36
N TYR A 162 13.54 1.23 -13.05
CA TYR A 162 13.29 0.09 -13.92
C TYR A 162 11.81 0.00 -14.26
N ALA A 163 11.51 -0.23 -15.50
CA ALA A 163 10.16 -0.44 -16.01
C ALA A 163 10.15 -1.55 -17.06
N PRO A 164 9.00 -2.19 -17.34
CA PRO A 164 8.88 -3.13 -18.46
C PRO A 164 9.19 -2.46 -19.80
N GLN A 165 9.62 -3.26 -20.77
CA GLN A 165 9.79 -2.78 -22.13
C GLN A 165 8.44 -2.31 -22.68
N GLY A 166 8.42 -1.11 -23.29
CA GLY A 166 7.20 -0.51 -23.85
C GLY A 166 6.34 0.24 -22.83
N PHE A 167 6.90 0.51 -21.66
CA PHE A 167 6.24 1.32 -20.60
C PHE A 167 5.81 2.71 -21.09
#